data_a71e8c7b122a012fd60e2e8f564b0c8c
#
_entry.id   a71e8c7b122a012fd60e2e8f564b0c8c
#
_cell.length_a   1.000
_cell.length_b   1.000
_cell.length_c   1.000
_cell.angle_alpha   90.00
_cell.angle_beta   90.00
_cell.angle_gamma   90.00
#
_symmetry.space_group_name_H-M   'P 1'
#
loop_
_entity.id
_entity.type
_entity.pdbx_description
1 polymer ?
#
loop_
_entity_poly.entity_id
_entity_poly.type
_entity_poly.pdbx_seq_one_letter_code
_entity_poly.pdbx_strand_id
1 'polypeptide(L)'
;MSNRKNGFVKENRKKRKDLKSMNKIENPKPSSWLEILKRPTQTFDDVEETVKQIFKEVEKKGDKAVAKYTSYFDGVQLNSIETTSKEISNAENLISSELKEAIQLAKSNIYNFHKAQKTEKISVETSEGVLCWQEKRAIQKVGLYIPGGSAPLFSTVLMLAIPAKIAGCKEIILCTPPDKSGNINPAILYAASLCGVTKIYKVGGIQAIAAMTFGTKTIDKVYKIFGPGNQFVTIAKQFASQNGVAIDMPAGPSELLVFADETAVPSYVASDLLSQAEHGKDSQVILVTTSKNILKDVEEEIYKQLEVLPRKEIAQVAINNSKLIYIDSDEKALKLINEYAPEHFIVCSKNEDYFLENIENAGSVFIGNFTPESAGDYASGTNHTLPTNGYSKSYSGVNLDSFLKAMTFQKITQKGIQNIGKAIELMADAEGLQAHKNAVSLRLNTLKND
;
A
#
# COMPACT_ATOMS: atom_id res chain seq x y z
N MET A 1 -23.39 -4.39 52.08
CA MET A 1 -23.25 -4.27 50.62
C MET A 1 -22.20 -3.23 50.18
N SER A 2 -21.57 -2.48 51.05
CA SER A 2 -20.60 -1.39 50.76
C SER A 2 -19.15 -1.86 50.51
N ASN A 3 -18.70 -2.98 51.06
CA ASN A 3 -17.29 -3.40 50.97
C ASN A 3 -16.90 -4.14 49.67
N ARG A 4 -17.86 -4.65 48.88
CA ARG A 4 -17.55 -5.31 47.59
C ARG A 4 -17.28 -4.32 46.46
N LYS A 5 -17.91 -3.13 46.47
CA LYS A 5 -17.66 -2.09 45.44
C LYS A 5 -16.27 -1.45 45.56
N ASN A 6 -15.73 -1.30 46.78
CA ASN A 6 -14.41 -0.72 47.03
C ASN A 6 -13.25 -1.67 46.66
N GLY A 7 -13.46 -2.99 46.72
CA GLY A 7 -12.48 -3.98 46.27
C GLY A 7 -12.30 -3.97 44.73
N PHE A 8 -13.41 -3.96 43.99
CA PHE A 8 -13.39 -3.95 42.53
C PHE A 8 -12.77 -2.67 41.94
N VAL A 9 -12.98 -1.52 42.56
CA VAL A 9 -12.39 -0.23 42.16
C VAL A 9 -10.89 -0.18 42.45
N LYS A 10 -10.44 -0.78 43.57
CA LYS A 10 -8.99 -0.84 43.92
C LYS A 10 -8.22 -1.86 43.07
N GLU A 11 -8.85 -2.98 42.71
CA GLU A 11 -8.23 -4.00 41.86
C GLU A 11 -8.10 -3.53 40.40
N ASN A 12 -9.11 -2.82 39.89
CA ASN A 12 -9.04 -2.16 38.58
C ASN A 12 -8.00 -1.00 38.54
N ARG A 13 -7.82 -0.26 39.66
CA ARG A 13 -6.76 0.76 39.73
C ARG A 13 -5.35 0.15 39.83
N LYS A 14 -5.17 -1.04 40.43
CA LYS A 14 -3.89 -1.74 40.49
C LYS A 14 -3.53 -2.36 39.14
N LYS A 15 -4.46 -2.98 38.43
CA LYS A 15 -4.28 -3.48 37.06
C LYS A 15 -3.98 -2.36 36.05
N ARG A 16 -4.56 -1.15 36.24
CA ARG A 16 -4.23 0.03 35.41
C ARG A 16 -2.79 0.57 35.62
N LYS A 17 -2.12 0.24 36.74
CA LYS A 17 -0.74 0.68 36.99
C LYS A 17 0.31 -0.14 36.27
N ASP A 18 -0.01 -1.33 35.79
CA ASP A 18 0.91 -2.21 35.04
C ASP A 18 0.81 -2.00 33.51
N LEU A 19 -0.19 -1.24 33.03
CA LEU A 19 -0.29 -0.83 31.63
C LEU A 19 0.61 0.40 31.42
N LYS A 20 1.66 0.24 30.61
CA LYS A 20 2.48 1.36 30.16
C LYS A 20 1.56 2.35 29.45
N SER A 21 1.42 3.58 29.97
CA SER A 21 0.59 4.61 29.36
C SER A 21 1.18 5.04 28.01
N MET A 22 0.32 5.43 27.07
CA MET A 22 0.77 6.06 25.82
C MET A 22 1.66 7.27 26.11
N ASN A 23 2.60 7.51 25.21
CA ASN A 23 3.50 8.67 25.36
C ASN A 23 2.73 9.96 25.01
N LYS A 24 2.56 10.82 26.03
CA LYS A 24 1.92 12.14 25.90
C LYS A 24 2.98 13.22 25.71
N ILE A 25 2.77 14.05 24.70
CA ILE A 25 3.69 15.10 24.32
C ILE A 25 2.92 16.41 24.18
N GLU A 26 3.39 17.47 24.81
CA GLU A 26 2.78 18.80 24.71
C GLU A 26 3.68 19.76 23.95
N ASN A 27 3.14 20.42 22.94
CA ASN A 27 3.78 21.45 22.11
C ASN A 27 5.25 21.13 21.76
N PRO A 28 5.51 20.01 21.06
CA PRO A 28 6.88 19.64 20.72
C PRO A 28 7.51 20.67 19.78
N LYS A 29 8.76 21.05 20.08
CA LYS A 29 9.52 21.93 19.20
C LYS A 29 9.84 21.22 17.87
N PRO A 30 9.86 21.94 16.73
CA PRO A 30 10.20 21.34 15.43
C PRO A 30 11.54 20.55 15.45
N SER A 31 12.52 21.01 16.19
CA SER A 31 13.82 20.33 16.34
C SER A 31 13.74 18.94 16.98
N SER A 32 12.64 18.62 17.68
CA SER A 32 12.43 17.30 18.32
C SER A 32 11.51 16.38 17.50
N TRP A 33 10.91 16.84 16.41
CA TRP A 33 9.93 16.09 15.66
C TRP A 33 10.52 14.81 15.06
N LEU A 34 11.74 14.86 14.54
CA LEU A 34 12.40 13.70 13.96
C LEU A 34 12.49 12.51 14.95
N GLU A 35 12.79 12.78 16.21
CA GLU A 35 12.86 11.74 17.24
C GLU A 35 11.45 11.32 17.70
N ILE A 36 10.54 12.29 17.90
CA ILE A 36 9.17 12.04 18.34
C ILE A 36 8.41 11.18 17.31
N LEU A 37 8.58 11.49 16.01
CA LEU A 37 7.88 10.84 14.93
C LEU A 37 8.55 9.56 14.44
N LYS A 38 9.65 9.15 15.07
CA LYS A 38 10.35 7.92 14.74
C LYS A 38 9.43 6.70 14.85
N ARG A 39 9.50 5.88 13.84
CA ARG A 39 8.70 4.66 13.71
C ARG A 39 9.38 3.48 14.42
N PRO A 40 8.61 2.51 14.93
CA PRO A 40 9.15 1.31 15.55
C PRO A 40 9.71 0.34 14.48
N THR A 41 10.83 0.69 13.84
CA THR A 41 11.48 -0.17 12.85
C THR A 41 12.53 -1.06 13.50
N GLN A 42 12.57 -2.34 13.12
CA GLN A 42 13.65 -3.25 13.48
C GLN A 42 14.85 -3.07 12.53
N THR A 43 16.04 -3.45 12.97
CA THR A 43 17.25 -3.43 12.14
C THR A 43 17.14 -4.44 10.97
N PHE A 44 17.42 -3.99 9.76
CA PHE A 44 17.20 -4.74 8.52
C PHE A 44 18.30 -5.78 8.19
N ASP A 45 19.47 -5.73 8.82
CA ASP A 45 20.66 -6.48 8.40
C ASP A 45 20.48 -8.01 8.40
N ASP A 46 19.91 -8.58 9.48
CA ASP A 46 19.69 -10.03 9.58
C ASP A 46 18.62 -10.54 8.60
N VAL A 47 17.65 -9.69 8.27
CA VAL A 47 16.56 -10.02 7.34
C VAL A 47 17.06 -10.03 5.91
N GLU A 48 17.95 -9.10 5.56
CA GLU A 48 18.50 -8.97 4.21
C GLU A 48 19.29 -10.21 3.80
N GLU A 49 20.13 -10.76 4.70
CA GLU A 49 20.91 -11.98 4.41
C GLU A 49 20.00 -13.18 4.16
N THR A 50 18.95 -13.33 4.96
CA THR A 50 17.93 -14.38 4.75
C THR A 50 17.24 -14.23 3.39
N VAL A 51 16.87 -13.01 3.01
CA VAL A 51 16.24 -12.74 1.71
C VAL A 51 17.19 -13.09 0.56
N LYS A 52 18.45 -12.64 0.62
CA LYS A 52 19.50 -12.95 -0.37
C LYS A 52 19.66 -14.45 -0.58
N GLN A 53 19.73 -15.20 0.52
CA GLN A 53 19.89 -16.65 0.46
C GLN A 53 18.69 -17.31 -0.25
N ILE A 54 17.47 -16.94 0.10
CA ILE A 54 16.26 -17.51 -0.47
C ILE A 54 16.14 -17.16 -1.95
N PHE A 55 16.39 -15.90 -2.33
CA PHE A 55 16.41 -15.46 -3.72
C PHE A 55 17.37 -16.29 -4.57
N LYS A 56 18.61 -16.43 -4.12
CA LYS A 56 19.64 -17.24 -4.80
C LYS A 56 19.23 -18.71 -4.92
N GLU A 57 18.57 -19.27 -3.91
CA GLU A 57 18.12 -20.66 -3.97
C GLU A 57 16.93 -20.83 -4.93
N VAL A 58 15.97 -19.91 -4.92
CA VAL A 58 14.81 -19.95 -5.85
C VAL A 58 15.27 -19.76 -7.29
N GLU A 59 16.18 -18.80 -7.55
CA GLU A 59 16.77 -18.60 -8.88
C GLU A 59 17.42 -19.90 -9.43
N LYS A 60 18.16 -20.60 -8.57
CA LYS A 60 18.91 -21.80 -8.96
C LYS A 60 18.07 -23.07 -9.07
N LYS A 61 17.09 -23.25 -8.13
CA LYS A 61 16.40 -24.54 -7.93
C LYS A 61 14.90 -24.47 -8.29
N GLY A 62 14.37 -23.28 -8.59
CA GLY A 62 12.97 -23.07 -8.99
C GLY A 62 11.97 -23.66 -7.98
N ASP A 63 11.00 -24.40 -8.48
CA ASP A 63 9.91 -25.00 -7.68
C ASP A 63 10.40 -25.84 -6.50
N LYS A 64 11.57 -26.48 -6.59
CA LYS A 64 12.15 -27.24 -5.47
C LYS A 64 12.49 -26.36 -4.28
N ALA A 65 13.02 -25.15 -4.53
CA ALA A 65 13.30 -24.20 -3.47
C ALA A 65 12.00 -23.59 -2.92
N VAL A 66 11.05 -23.28 -3.79
CA VAL A 66 9.71 -22.79 -3.38
C VAL A 66 9.05 -23.80 -2.44
N ALA A 67 8.97 -25.07 -2.82
CA ALA A 67 8.38 -26.12 -1.99
C ALA A 67 9.11 -26.31 -0.65
N LYS A 68 10.46 -26.25 -0.65
CA LYS A 68 11.28 -26.32 0.58
C LYS A 68 10.91 -25.22 1.55
N TYR A 69 10.86 -23.97 1.08
CA TYR A 69 10.59 -22.82 1.96
C TYR A 69 9.12 -22.71 2.36
N THR A 70 8.17 -23.13 1.51
CA THR A 70 6.76 -23.29 1.89
C THR A 70 6.62 -24.31 3.03
N SER A 71 7.28 -25.46 2.92
CA SER A 71 7.29 -26.44 4.02
C SER A 71 7.94 -25.90 5.29
N TYR A 72 9.00 -25.11 5.17
CA TYR A 72 9.73 -24.57 6.32
C TYR A 72 8.97 -23.46 7.05
N PHE A 73 8.41 -22.49 6.30
CA PHE A 73 7.75 -21.32 6.88
C PHE A 73 6.26 -21.51 7.16
N ASP A 74 5.54 -22.19 6.25
CA ASP A 74 4.10 -22.40 6.35
C ASP A 74 3.76 -23.74 7.05
N GLY A 75 4.76 -24.62 7.22
CA GLY A 75 4.61 -25.90 7.92
C GLY A 75 3.77 -26.93 7.15
N VAL A 76 3.68 -26.83 5.82
CA VAL A 76 2.86 -27.68 4.98
C VAL A 76 3.64 -28.21 3.78
N GLN A 77 3.43 -29.48 3.45
CA GLN A 77 3.93 -30.10 2.21
C GLN A 77 2.79 -30.19 1.21
N LEU A 78 2.95 -29.57 0.05
CA LEU A 78 1.95 -29.50 -1.00
C LEU A 78 2.33 -30.43 -2.15
N ASN A 79 1.36 -31.18 -2.66
CA ASN A 79 1.53 -31.96 -3.92
C ASN A 79 1.56 -31.02 -5.14
N SER A 80 0.85 -29.92 -5.08
CA SER A 80 0.84 -28.85 -6.08
C SER A 80 0.73 -27.50 -5.38
N ILE A 81 1.54 -26.54 -5.81
CA ILE A 81 1.45 -25.16 -5.36
C ILE A 81 0.39 -24.37 -6.15
N GLU A 82 -0.03 -24.83 -7.32
CA GLU A 82 -1.10 -24.20 -8.09
C GLU A 82 -2.47 -24.63 -7.57
N THR A 83 -3.36 -23.68 -7.42
CA THR A 83 -4.75 -23.89 -7.01
C THR A 83 -5.56 -24.41 -8.19
N THR A 84 -6.32 -25.45 -7.98
CA THR A 84 -7.14 -26.07 -9.03
C THR A 84 -8.43 -25.29 -9.30
N SER A 85 -8.96 -25.38 -10.51
CA SER A 85 -10.26 -24.79 -10.87
C SER A 85 -11.40 -25.30 -9.97
N LYS A 86 -11.29 -26.54 -9.45
CA LYS A 86 -12.26 -27.12 -8.52
C LYS A 86 -12.23 -26.43 -7.15
N GLU A 87 -11.04 -26.12 -6.63
CA GLU A 87 -10.91 -25.37 -5.37
C GLU A 87 -11.50 -23.96 -5.51
N ILE A 88 -11.20 -23.29 -6.63
CA ILE A 88 -11.72 -21.96 -6.92
C ILE A 88 -13.26 -21.98 -7.04
N SER A 89 -13.82 -22.89 -7.82
CA SER A 89 -15.28 -22.99 -8.01
C SER A 89 -16.02 -23.39 -6.73
N ASN A 90 -15.41 -24.22 -5.88
CA ASN A 90 -16.02 -24.64 -4.62
C ASN A 90 -15.98 -23.54 -3.55
N ALA A 91 -15.08 -22.56 -3.66
CA ALA A 91 -14.93 -21.48 -2.68
C ALA A 91 -16.21 -20.69 -2.49
N GLU A 92 -16.97 -20.47 -3.57
CA GLU A 92 -18.25 -19.76 -3.53
C GLU A 92 -19.26 -20.44 -2.59
N ASN A 93 -19.26 -21.76 -2.49
CA ASN A 93 -20.18 -22.51 -1.64
C ASN A 93 -19.79 -22.49 -0.15
N LEU A 94 -18.58 -22.04 0.17
CA LEU A 94 -18.00 -22.05 1.51
C LEU A 94 -18.10 -20.70 2.23
N ILE A 95 -18.66 -19.69 1.60
CA ILE A 95 -18.86 -18.36 2.18
C ILE A 95 -20.36 -18.02 2.25
N SER A 96 -20.74 -17.24 3.25
CA SER A 96 -22.16 -16.86 3.46
C SER A 96 -22.67 -15.93 2.37
N SER A 97 -23.99 -15.87 2.20
CA SER A 97 -24.64 -14.96 1.24
C SER A 97 -24.36 -13.50 1.58
N GLU A 98 -24.41 -13.16 2.86
CA GLU A 98 -24.18 -11.81 3.37
C GLU A 98 -22.75 -11.35 3.07
N LEU A 99 -21.74 -12.24 3.23
CA LEU A 99 -20.36 -11.90 2.89
C LEU A 99 -20.17 -11.72 1.37
N LYS A 100 -20.85 -12.52 0.54
CA LYS A 100 -20.85 -12.33 -0.92
C LYS A 100 -21.42 -10.97 -1.31
N GLU A 101 -22.55 -10.58 -0.72
CA GLU A 101 -23.18 -9.29 -0.97
C GLU A 101 -22.25 -8.14 -0.57
N ALA A 102 -21.60 -8.22 0.60
CA ALA A 102 -20.63 -7.23 1.05
C ALA A 102 -19.42 -7.13 0.10
N ILE A 103 -18.87 -8.27 -0.35
CA ILE A 103 -17.77 -8.30 -1.32
C ILE A 103 -18.19 -7.70 -2.66
N GLN A 104 -19.42 -7.95 -3.13
CA GLN A 104 -19.95 -7.36 -4.37
C GLN A 104 -20.13 -5.84 -4.26
N LEU A 105 -20.62 -5.34 -3.13
CA LEU A 105 -20.73 -3.91 -2.87
C LEU A 105 -19.35 -3.24 -2.92
N ALA A 106 -18.38 -3.79 -2.17
CA ALA A 106 -17.01 -3.31 -2.14
C ALA A 106 -16.38 -3.30 -3.55
N LYS A 107 -16.52 -4.43 -4.28
CA LYS A 107 -16.06 -4.53 -5.67
C LYS A 107 -16.65 -3.45 -6.57
N SER A 108 -17.95 -3.19 -6.46
CA SER A 108 -18.63 -2.18 -7.28
C SER A 108 -18.05 -0.79 -7.01
N ASN A 109 -17.89 -0.41 -5.75
CA ASN A 109 -17.36 0.90 -5.35
C ASN A 109 -15.90 1.07 -5.78
N ILE A 110 -15.05 0.07 -5.53
CA ILE A 110 -13.64 0.06 -5.95
C ILE A 110 -13.53 0.14 -7.47
N TYR A 111 -14.35 -0.61 -8.20
CA TYR A 111 -14.37 -0.57 -9.65
C TYR A 111 -14.77 0.82 -10.19
N ASN A 112 -15.83 1.42 -9.64
CA ASN A 112 -16.32 2.73 -10.08
C ASN A 112 -15.26 3.81 -9.86
N PHE A 113 -14.64 3.84 -8.69
CA PHE A 113 -13.59 4.81 -8.35
C PHE A 113 -12.35 4.65 -9.25
N HIS A 114 -11.84 3.43 -9.40
CA HIS A 114 -10.65 3.19 -10.22
C HIS A 114 -10.91 3.35 -11.72
N LYS A 115 -12.13 3.03 -12.19
CA LYS A 115 -12.52 3.28 -13.58
C LYS A 115 -12.55 4.76 -13.94
N ALA A 116 -12.95 5.61 -12.99
CA ALA A 116 -12.98 7.06 -13.17
C ALA A 116 -11.56 7.68 -13.27
N GLN A 117 -10.51 6.97 -12.86
CA GLN A 117 -9.12 7.41 -13.00
C GLN A 117 -8.55 7.27 -14.42
N LYS A 118 -9.30 6.73 -15.37
CA LYS A 118 -8.86 6.69 -16.77
C LYS A 118 -8.72 8.11 -17.33
N THR A 119 -7.55 8.39 -17.91
CA THR A 119 -7.24 9.68 -18.52
C THR A 119 -7.28 9.58 -20.04
N GLU A 120 -7.66 10.65 -20.67
CA GLU A 120 -7.63 10.83 -22.12
C GLU A 120 -6.18 10.80 -22.67
N LYS A 121 -6.08 10.54 -23.99
CA LYS A 121 -4.79 10.63 -24.69
C LYS A 121 -4.35 12.09 -24.76
N ILE A 122 -3.11 12.36 -24.37
CA ILE A 122 -2.48 13.66 -24.57
C ILE A 122 -1.92 13.71 -25.99
N SER A 123 -2.22 14.76 -26.75
CA SER A 123 -1.71 14.95 -28.11
C SER A 123 -1.47 16.45 -28.34
N VAL A 124 -0.23 16.82 -28.72
CA VAL A 124 0.20 18.20 -28.90
C VAL A 124 1.03 18.33 -30.17
N GLU A 125 0.70 19.27 -31.02
CA GLU A 125 1.59 19.73 -32.07
C GLU A 125 2.53 20.78 -31.47
N THR A 126 3.78 20.37 -31.18
CA THR A 126 4.77 21.20 -30.46
C THR A 126 5.40 22.27 -31.36
N SER A 127 5.41 22.01 -32.65
CA SER A 127 5.76 22.94 -33.73
C SER A 127 5.01 22.49 -34.96
N GLU A 128 4.79 23.39 -35.93
CA GLU A 128 4.14 23.04 -37.20
C GLU A 128 4.78 21.80 -37.83
N GLY A 129 4.01 20.74 -37.99
CA GLY A 129 4.44 19.46 -38.55
C GLY A 129 5.19 18.54 -37.57
N VAL A 130 5.19 18.83 -36.28
CA VAL A 130 5.78 18.02 -35.21
C VAL A 130 4.68 17.63 -34.20
N LEU A 131 4.15 16.42 -34.33
CA LEU A 131 3.10 15.88 -33.47
C LEU A 131 3.70 14.95 -32.42
N CYS A 132 3.51 15.27 -31.13
CA CYS A 132 3.88 14.43 -29.99
C CYS A 132 2.63 13.98 -29.26
N TRP A 133 2.56 12.69 -28.87
CA TRP A 133 1.46 12.20 -28.05
C TRP A 133 1.89 11.13 -27.04
N GLN A 134 1.06 10.93 -26.04
CA GLN A 134 1.28 9.91 -25.02
C GLN A 134 0.05 9.00 -24.92
N GLU A 135 0.30 7.70 -24.86
CA GLU A 135 -0.72 6.69 -24.62
C GLU A 135 -0.33 5.81 -23.45
N LYS A 136 -1.30 5.50 -22.61
CA LYS A 136 -1.12 4.54 -21.52
C LYS A 136 -1.33 3.11 -22.02
N ARG A 137 -0.46 2.20 -21.64
CA ARG A 137 -0.48 0.78 -21.97
C ARG A 137 -0.39 -0.05 -20.70
N ALA A 138 -1.21 -1.11 -20.60
CA ALA A 138 -1.16 -2.01 -19.47
C ALA A 138 0.20 -2.70 -19.30
N ILE A 139 0.62 -2.89 -18.07
CA ILE A 139 1.67 -3.84 -17.70
C ILE A 139 1.08 -5.24 -17.95
N GLN A 140 1.72 -6.05 -18.81
CA GLN A 140 1.12 -7.27 -19.33
C GLN A 140 0.97 -8.36 -18.27
N LYS A 141 1.99 -8.50 -17.38
CA LYS A 141 2.09 -9.55 -16.36
C LYS A 141 2.32 -8.91 -14.99
N VAL A 142 1.40 -9.09 -14.08
CA VAL A 142 1.49 -8.55 -12.71
C VAL A 142 1.32 -9.67 -11.70
N GLY A 143 2.10 -9.58 -10.62
CA GLY A 143 2.01 -10.48 -9.47
C GLY A 143 1.35 -9.77 -8.29
N LEU A 144 0.34 -10.38 -7.72
CA LEU A 144 -0.34 -9.90 -6.51
C LEU A 144 0.11 -10.78 -5.35
N TYR A 145 0.65 -10.16 -4.33
CA TYR A 145 1.00 -10.85 -3.09
C TYR A 145 -0.05 -10.53 -2.03
N ILE A 146 -0.68 -11.56 -1.51
CA ILE A 146 -1.65 -11.45 -0.41
C ILE A 146 -1.03 -12.12 0.82
N PRO A 147 -0.77 -11.38 1.89
CA PRO A 147 -0.18 -11.96 3.08
C PRO A 147 -1.13 -12.97 3.74
N GLY A 148 -0.52 -14.00 4.33
CA GLY A 148 -1.20 -14.90 5.23
C GLY A 148 -1.12 -14.39 6.66
N GLY A 149 -1.65 -15.16 7.59
CA GLY A 149 -1.59 -14.86 9.01
C GLY A 149 -2.93 -15.07 9.71
N SER A 150 -3.19 -14.29 10.75
CA SER A 150 -4.40 -14.42 11.56
C SER A 150 -5.67 -13.87 10.91
N ALA A 151 -5.53 -13.11 9.81
CA ALA A 151 -6.67 -12.53 9.07
C ALA A 151 -6.54 -12.84 7.56
N PRO A 152 -7.60 -13.35 6.91
CA PRO A 152 -7.64 -13.56 5.48
C PRO A 152 -7.91 -12.22 4.77
N LEU A 153 -6.89 -11.57 4.23
CA LEU A 153 -7.00 -10.26 3.62
C LEU A 153 -7.59 -10.32 2.19
N PHE A 154 -8.82 -10.80 2.07
CA PHE A 154 -9.52 -10.86 0.78
C PHE A 154 -9.85 -9.45 0.21
N SER A 155 -9.94 -8.44 1.06
CA SER A 155 -10.08 -7.03 0.63
C SER A 155 -8.89 -6.58 -0.22
N THR A 156 -7.67 -6.98 0.14
CA THR A 156 -6.46 -6.68 -0.64
C THR A 156 -6.52 -7.30 -2.04
N VAL A 157 -7.18 -8.44 -2.21
CA VAL A 157 -7.42 -9.00 -3.55
C VAL A 157 -8.27 -8.06 -4.39
N LEU A 158 -9.34 -7.49 -3.82
CA LEU A 158 -10.19 -6.51 -4.52
C LEU A 158 -9.38 -5.27 -4.90
N MET A 159 -8.64 -4.71 -3.94
CA MET A 159 -7.84 -3.50 -4.09
C MET A 159 -6.77 -3.59 -5.18
N LEU A 160 -6.22 -4.78 -5.41
CA LEU A 160 -5.15 -4.98 -6.39
C LEU A 160 -5.66 -5.55 -7.73
N ALA A 161 -6.56 -6.53 -7.69
CA ALA A 161 -7.00 -7.20 -8.92
C ALA A 161 -7.98 -6.35 -9.74
N ILE A 162 -8.83 -5.54 -9.10
CA ILE A 162 -9.79 -4.69 -9.82
C ILE A 162 -9.07 -3.64 -10.70
N PRO A 163 -8.17 -2.79 -10.18
CA PRO A 163 -7.45 -1.84 -11.02
C PRO A 163 -6.54 -2.54 -12.04
N ALA A 164 -5.93 -3.70 -11.74
CA ALA A 164 -5.19 -4.50 -12.71
C ALA A 164 -6.06 -4.90 -13.91
N LYS A 165 -7.29 -5.37 -13.63
CA LYS A 165 -8.26 -5.75 -14.66
C LYS A 165 -8.74 -4.54 -15.48
N ILE A 166 -9.04 -3.42 -14.83
CA ILE A 166 -9.46 -2.17 -15.50
C ILE A 166 -8.34 -1.64 -16.42
N ALA A 167 -7.09 -1.74 -15.99
CA ALA A 167 -5.91 -1.36 -16.78
C ALA A 167 -5.74 -2.24 -18.03
N GLY A 168 -6.24 -3.48 -18.02
CA GLY A 168 -6.11 -4.45 -19.10
C GLY A 168 -4.85 -5.32 -18.99
N CYS A 169 -4.36 -5.59 -17.77
CA CYS A 169 -3.31 -6.58 -17.55
C CYS A 169 -3.77 -7.94 -18.06
N LYS A 170 -2.94 -8.62 -18.84
CA LYS A 170 -3.31 -9.91 -19.47
C LYS A 170 -3.14 -11.08 -18.51
N GLU A 171 -2.09 -11.07 -17.73
CA GLU A 171 -1.78 -12.07 -16.72
C GLU A 171 -1.75 -11.41 -15.35
N ILE A 172 -2.65 -11.84 -14.49
CA ILE A 172 -2.77 -11.39 -13.09
C ILE A 172 -2.61 -12.64 -12.25
N ILE A 173 -1.41 -12.89 -11.72
CA ILE A 173 -1.16 -14.01 -10.84
C ILE A 173 -1.23 -13.60 -9.39
N LEU A 174 -1.70 -14.48 -8.53
CA LEU A 174 -1.83 -14.24 -7.09
C LEU A 174 -1.04 -15.30 -6.32
N CYS A 175 -0.19 -14.86 -5.41
CA CYS A 175 0.50 -15.69 -4.44
C CYS A 175 0.01 -15.37 -3.03
N THR A 176 -0.40 -16.41 -2.28
CA THR A 176 -0.80 -16.30 -0.88
C THR A 176 -0.44 -17.58 -0.15
N PRO A 177 0.04 -17.52 1.10
CA PRO A 177 0.39 -18.73 1.84
C PRO A 177 -0.86 -19.58 2.09
N PRO A 178 -0.73 -20.92 2.02
CA PRO A 178 -1.79 -21.83 2.44
C PRO A 178 -1.89 -21.88 3.97
N ASP A 179 -3.01 -22.39 4.47
CA ASP A 179 -3.14 -22.84 5.85
C ASP A 179 -2.37 -24.15 6.12
N LYS A 180 -2.36 -24.60 7.36
CA LYS A 180 -1.69 -25.85 7.77
C LYS A 180 -2.26 -27.11 7.09
N SER A 181 -3.45 -27.04 6.51
CA SER A 181 -4.10 -28.11 5.75
C SER A 181 -3.80 -28.01 4.24
N GLY A 182 -3.04 -27.02 3.80
CA GLY A 182 -2.70 -26.80 2.40
C GLY A 182 -3.77 -26.08 1.60
N ASN A 183 -4.73 -25.41 2.25
CA ASN A 183 -5.82 -24.71 1.61
C ASN A 183 -5.62 -23.20 1.66
N ILE A 184 -6.19 -22.49 0.68
CA ILE A 184 -6.37 -21.04 0.72
C ILE A 184 -7.75 -20.73 1.29
N ASN A 185 -7.85 -19.65 2.06
CA ASN A 185 -9.14 -19.20 2.60
C ASN A 185 -10.18 -19.00 1.47
N PRO A 186 -11.40 -19.55 1.59
CA PRO A 186 -12.42 -19.46 0.55
C PRO A 186 -12.76 -18.01 0.12
N ALA A 187 -12.75 -17.04 1.03
CA ALA A 187 -13.03 -15.64 0.69
C ALA A 187 -11.94 -15.04 -0.25
N ILE A 188 -10.66 -15.44 -0.08
CA ILE A 188 -9.58 -15.05 -0.99
C ILE A 188 -9.79 -15.65 -2.39
N LEU A 189 -10.12 -16.94 -2.47
CA LEU A 189 -10.39 -17.61 -3.74
C LEU A 189 -11.59 -17.01 -4.48
N TYR A 190 -12.67 -16.75 -3.73
CA TYR A 190 -13.87 -16.12 -4.28
C TYR A 190 -13.57 -14.71 -4.80
N ALA A 191 -12.91 -13.87 -4.00
CA ALA A 191 -12.54 -12.52 -4.43
C ALA A 191 -11.62 -12.53 -5.66
N ALA A 192 -10.65 -13.45 -5.71
CA ALA A 192 -9.73 -13.60 -6.83
C ALA A 192 -10.46 -14.02 -8.12
N SER A 193 -11.36 -15.00 -8.03
CA SER A 193 -12.22 -15.44 -9.14
C SER A 193 -13.11 -14.29 -9.64
N LEU A 194 -13.76 -13.62 -8.71
CA LEU A 194 -14.67 -12.50 -8.98
C LEU A 194 -13.98 -11.32 -9.70
N CYS A 195 -12.68 -11.09 -9.43
CA CYS A 195 -11.88 -10.02 -10.02
C CYS A 195 -11.09 -10.43 -11.26
N GLY A 196 -11.17 -11.71 -11.68
CA GLY A 196 -10.54 -12.21 -12.89
C GLY A 196 -9.02 -12.42 -12.77
N VAL A 197 -8.55 -12.82 -11.58
CA VAL A 197 -7.19 -13.35 -11.37
C VAL A 197 -7.01 -14.59 -12.25
N THR A 198 -5.89 -14.65 -12.96
CA THR A 198 -5.68 -15.70 -13.97
C THR A 198 -5.12 -17.01 -13.39
N LYS A 199 -4.27 -16.91 -12.37
CA LYS A 199 -3.66 -18.05 -11.68
C LYS A 199 -3.48 -17.73 -10.20
N ILE A 200 -3.67 -18.72 -9.35
CA ILE A 200 -3.52 -18.57 -7.88
C ILE A 200 -2.55 -19.64 -7.38
N TYR A 201 -1.56 -19.22 -6.58
CA TYR A 201 -0.52 -20.09 -6.05
C TYR A 201 -0.51 -20.09 -4.52
N LYS A 202 -0.41 -21.26 -3.94
CA LYS A 202 -0.33 -21.55 -2.49
C LYS A 202 1.09 -21.33 -1.98
N VAL A 203 1.60 -20.11 -2.13
CA VAL A 203 2.98 -19.75 -1.77
C VAL A 203 2.98 -18.39 -1.12
N GLY A 204 3.56 -18.28 0.08
CA GLY A 204 3.72 -17.04 0.82
C GLY A 204 5.17 -16.57 0.92
N GLY A 205 5.41 -15.49 1.65
CA GLY A 205 6.73 -15.03 2.08
C GLY A 205 7.71 -14.66 0.98
N ILE A 206 8.98 -14.69 1.33
CA ILE A 206 10.11 -14.33 0.45
C ILE A 206 10.14 -15.19 -0.81
N GLN A 207 9.86 -16.50 -0.68
CA GLN A 207 9.90 -17.44 -1.78
C GLN A 207 8.83 -17.18 -2.85
N ALA A 208 7.67 -16.59 -2.47
CA ALA A 208 6.66 -16.15 -3.42
C ALA A 208 7.16 -14.98 -4.25
N ILE A 209 7.75 -13.97 -3.60
CA ILE A 209 8.32 -12.79 -4.27
C ILE A 209 9.47 -13.21 -5.20
N ALA A 210 10.38 -14.08 -4.72
CA ALA A 210 11.48 -14.59 -5.53
C ALA A 210 11.00 -15.39 -6.75
N ALA A 211 9.96 -16.25 -6.57
CA ALA A 211 9.37 -17.01 -7.67
C ALA A 211 8.74 -16.12 -8.73
N MET A 212 7.99 -15.07 -8.33
CA MET A 212 7.45 -14.09 -9.26
C MET A 212 8.55 -13.24 -9.94
N THR A 213 9.70 -13.06 -9.28
CA THR A 213 10.83 -12.29 -9.80
C THR A 213 11.59 -13.04 -10.90
N PHE A 214 11.94 -14.28 -10.67
CA PHE A 214 12.77 -15.06 -11.62
C PHE A 214 11.94 -15.89 -12.59
N GLY A 215 10.74 -16.27 -12.18
CA GLY A 215 9.98 -17.34 -12.80
C GLY A 215 10.47 -18.70 -12.33
N THR A 216 9.57 -19.67 -12.32
CA THR A 216 9.88 -21.10 -12.08
C THR A 216 9.19 -21.93 -13.16
N LYS A 217 9.23 -23.26 -13.06
CA LYS A 217 8.46 -24.10 -13.98
C LYS A 217 6.95 -23.90 -13.81
N THR A 218 6.49 -23.60 -12.58
CA THR A 218 5.06 -23.47 -12.24
C THR A 218 4.60 -22.02 -12.17
N ILE A 219 5.40 -21.12 -11.60
CA ILE A 219 5.06 -19.70 -11.42
C ILE A 219 5.75 -18.87 -12.49
N ASP A 220 4.95 -18.18 -13.32
CA ASP A 220 5.49 -17.32 -14.36
C ASP A 220 6.17 -16.07 -13.77
N LYS A 221 7.27 -15.63 -14.42
CA LYS A 221 7.89 -14.34 -14.13
C LYS A 221 6.92 -13.20 -14.46
N VAL A 222 6.84 -12.23 -13.54
CA VAL A 222 6.03 -11.03 -13.74
C VAL A 222 6.90 -9.79 -14.02
N TYR A 223 6.27 -8.70 -14.42
CA TYR A 223 6.96 -7.43 -14.70
C TYR A 223 6.83 -6.44 -13.54
N LYS A 224 5.79 -6.60 -12.72
CA LYS A 224 5.59 -5.80 -11.52
C LYS A 224 4.88 -6.61 -10.43
N ILE A 225 5.33 -6.44 -9.19
CA ILE A 225 4.76 -7.10 -8.00
C ILE A 225 4.05 -6.04 -7.15
N PHE A 226 2.85 -6.40 -6.69
CA PHE A 226 2.00 -5.59 -5.83
C PHE A 226 1.63 -6.36 -4.57
N GLY A 227 1.40 -5.65 -3.50
CA GLY A 227 0.82 -6.19 -2.28
C GLY A 227 1.58 -5.80 -1.02
N PRO A 228 0.83 -5.68 0.11
CA PRO A 228 1.41 -5.43 1.42
C PRO A 228 2.13 -6.68 1.94
N GLY A 229 2.96 -6.51 2.95
CA GLY A 229 3.63 -7.61 3.60
C GLY A 229 4.43 -7.16 4.82
N ASN A 230 4.88 -8.13 5.61
CA ASN A 230 5.79 -7.86 6.71
C ASN A 230 7.18 -7.41 6.19
N GLN A 231 8.08 -7.08 7.11
CA GLN A 231 9.44 -6.64 6.77
C GLN A 231 10.20 -7.59 5.82
N PHE A 232 10.01 -8.91 5.93
CA PHE A 232 10.64 -9.88 5.04
C PHE A 232 10.16 -9.75 3.60
N VAL A 233 8.85 -9.57 3.42
CA VAL A 233 8.23 -9.36 2.09
C VAL A 233 8.64 -7.99 1.54
N THR A 234 8.72 -6.97 2.38
CA THR A 234 9.17 -5.63 1.98
C THR A 234 10.60 -5.66 1.41
N ILE A 235 11.53 -6.28 2.13
CA ILE A 235 12.91 -6.44 1.66
C ILE A 235 12.96 -7.33 0.41
N ALA A 236 12.18 -8.40 0.37
CA ALA A 236 12.08 -9.25 -0.82
C ALA A 236 11.61 -8.47 -2.05
N LYS A 237 10.64 -7.54 -1.91
CA LYS A 237 10.21 -6.64 -2.99
C LYS A 237 11.32 -5.71 -3.44
N GLN A 238 12.11 -5.15 -2.53
CA GLN A 238 13.28 -4.33 -2.89
C GLN A 238 14.32 -5.16 -3.67
N PHE A 239 14.55 -6.40 -3.28
CA PHE A 239 15.39 -7.34 -4.03
C PHE A 239 14.82 -7.67 -5.41
N ALA A 240 13.51 -7.83 -5.54
CA ALA A 240 12.85 -8.00 -6.84
C ALA A 240 13.14 -6.80 -7.76
N SER A 241 13.11 -5.58 -7.22
CA SER A 241 13.43 -4.37 -7.96
C SER A 241 14.88 -4.36 -8.45
N GLN A 242 15.83 -4.79 -7.64
CA GLN A 242 17.25 -4.94 -8.04
C GLN A 242 17.43 -6.01 -9.14
N ASN A 243 16.51 -6.97 -9.25
CA ASN A 243 16.52 -8.04 -10.26
C ASN A 243 15.59 -7.73 -11.47
N GLY A 244 15.24 -6.47 -11.68
CA GLY A 244 14.54 -6.00 -12.87
C GLY A 244 13.02 -6.23 -12.87
N VAL A 245 12.42 -6.48 -11.71
CA VAL A 245 10.97 -6.56 -11.55
C VAL A 245 10.49 -5.37 -10.72
N ALA A 246 9.66 -4.51 -11.31
CA ALA A 246 9.14 -3.35 -10.61
C ALA A 246 8.27 -3.75 -9.41
N ILE A 247 8.13 -2.84 -8.45
CA ILE A 247 7.24 -3.01 -7.30
C ILE A 247 6.24 -1.86 -7.22
N ASP A 248 5.17 -2.02 -6.46
CA ASP A 248 4.21 -0.95 -6.18
C ASP A 248 4.90 0.19 -5.43
N MET A 249 5.36 -0.07 -4.21
CA MET A 249 6.10 0.87 -3.37
C MET A 249 6.88 0.11 -2.29
N PRO A 250 7.90 0.73 -1.67
CA PRO A 250 8.41 0.28 -0.39
C PRO A 250 7.31 0.40 0.66
N ALA A 251 7.21 -0.56 1.55
CA ALA A 251 6.23 -0.54 2.63
C ALA A 251 6.91 -0.86 3.96
N GLY A 252 6.33 -0.38 5.03
CA GLY A 252 6.69 -0.68 6.41
C GLY A 252 5.45 -1.12 7.19
N PRO A 253 5.50 -1.08 8.52
CA PRO A 253 4.33 -1.31 9.35
C PRO A 253 3.21 -0.31 9.09
N SER A 254 1.97 -0.73 9.34
CA SER A 254 0.78 0.09 9.15
C SER A 254 0.73 1.29 10.09
N GLU A 255 0.24 2.42 9.60
CA GLU A 255 0.26 3.71 10.28
C GLU A 255 -1.06 4.45 10.17
N LEU A 256 -1.50 5.07 11.26
CA LEU A 256 -2.63 5.99 11.26
C LEU A 256 -2.28 7.24 12.06
N LEU A 257 -2.58 8.42 11.50
CA LEU A 257 -2.58 9.67 12.24
C LEU A 257 -3.98 10.28 12.21
N VAL A 258 -4.50 10.61 13.38
CA VAL A 258 -5.76 11.35 13.52
C VAL A 258 -5.45 12.76 14.01
N PHE A 259 -5.93 13.78 13.29
CA PHE A 259 -6.06 15.14 13.81
C PHE A 259 -7.48 15.32 14.35
N ALA A 260 -7.59 15.85 15.56
CA ALA A 260 -8.87 16.05 16.23
C ALA A 260 -8.91 17.40 16.95
N ASP A 261 -9.95 18.20 16.71
CA ASP A 261 -10.25 19.39 17.52
C ASP A 261 -11.37 19.09 18.53
N GLU A 262 -11.93 20.10 19.18
CA GLU A 262 -13.01 19.96 20.17
C GLU A 262 -14.33 19.39 19.61
N THR A 263 -14.51 19.33 18.29
CA THR A 263 -15.71 18.80 17.62
C THR A 263 -15.62 17.29 17.35
N ALA A 264 -14.43 16.71 17.54
CA ALA A 264 -14.22 15.29 17.37
C ALA A 264 -14.98 14.47 18.43
N VAL A 265 -15.41 13.28 18.05
CA VAL A 265 -16.06 12.32 18.97
C VAL A 265 -15.00 11.37 19.53
N PRO A 266 -14.64 11.45 20.83
CA PRO A 266 -13.52 10.69 21.39
C PRO A 266 -13.60 9.18 21.18
N SER A 267 -14.81 8.61 21.26
CA SER A 267 -15.01 7.16 21.06
C SER A 267 -14.76 6.71 19.61
N TYR A 268 -15.03 7.58 18.62
CA TYR A 268 -14.75 7.29 17.21
C TYR A 268 -13.26 7.37 16.94
N VAL A 269 -12.60 8.45 17.39
CA VAL A 269 -11.15 8.60 17.28
C VAL A 269 -10.41 7.42 17.91
N ALA A 270 -10.84 6.99 19.11
CA ALA A 270 -10.25 5.83 19.79
C ALA A 270 -10.45 4.53 18.99
N SER A 271 -11.63 4.33 18.38
CA SER A 271 -11.88 3.14 17.55
C SER A 271 -11.03 3.11 16.30
N ASP A 272 -10.80 4.25 15.63
CA ASP A 272 -9.93 4.34 14.47
C ASP A 272 -8.46 4.10 14.82
N LEU A 273 -7.98 4.64 15.94
CA LEU A 273 -6.62 4.34 16.43
C LEU A 273 -6.43 2.85 16.76
N LEU A 274 -7.47 2.20 17.28
CA LEU A 274 -7.43 0.77 17.62
C LEU A 274 -7.57 -0.12 16.40
N SER A 275 -8.35 0.26 15.37
CA SER A 275 -8.46 -0.50 14.12
C SER A 275 -7.09 -0.68 13.46
N GLN A 276 -6.27 0.36 13.44
CA GLN A 276 -4.91 0.26 12.91
C GLN A 276 -3.94 -0.44 13.88
N ALA A 277 -4.08 -0.22 15.18
CA ALA A 277 -3.22 -0.86 16.17
C ALA A 277 -3.34 -2.40 16.21
N GLU A 278 -4.50 -2.96 15.83
CA GLU A 278 -4.70 -4.41 15.82
C GLU A 278 -4.08 -5.12 14.60
N HIS A 279 -3.61 -4.39 13.57
CA HIS A 279 -2.95 -4.98 12.39
C HIS A 279 -1.64 -5.69 12.76
N GLY A 280 -0.80 -5.06 13.60
CA GLY A 280 0.49 -5.62 13.98
C GLY A 280 1.09 -4.96 15.23
N LYS A 281 1.99 -5.69 15.90
CA LYS A 281 2.71 -5.16 17.08
C LYS A 281 3.63 -3.98 16.75
N ASP A 282 4.00 -3.85 15.51
CA ASP A 282 4.86 -2.81 14.92
C ASP A 282 4.05 -1.66 14.30
N SER A 283 2.72 -1.73 14.28
CA SER A 283 1.86 -0.62 13.88
C SER A 283 2.08 0.61 14.77
N GLN A 284 1.96 1.80 14.20
CA GLN A 284 2.06 3.05 14.94
C GLN A 284 0.83 3.91 14.70
N VAL A 285 0.19 4.36 15.78
CA VAL A 285 -0.94 5.28 15.73
C VAL A 285 -0.61 6.57 16.47
N ILE A 286 -1.03 7.70 15.93
CA ILE A 286 -0.75 9.03 16.48
C ILE A 286 -2.04 9.84 16.53
N LEU A 287 -2.36 10.36 17.72
CA LEU A 287 -3.33 11.44 17.86
C LEU A 287 -2.58 12.77 17.90
N VAL A 288 -2.96 13.70 17.05
CA VAL A 288 -2.59 15.11 17.14
C VAL A 288 -3.86 15.91 17.45
N THR A 289 -3.85 16.73 18.47
CA THR A 289 -5.06 17.49 18.87
C THR A 289 -4.72 18.87 19.38
N THR A 290 -5.61 19.83 19.10
CA THR A 290 -5.56 21.20 19.68
C THR A 290 -6.37 21.31 20.97
N SER A 291 -7.01 20.23 21.44
CA SER A 291 -7.85 20.19 22.64
C SER A 291 -7.28 19.23 23.69
N LYS A 292 -6.90 19.75 24.86
CA LYS A 292 -6.45 18.92 26.00
C LYS A 292 -7.57 18.01 26.53
N ASN A 293 -8.83 18.41 26.37
CA ASN A 293 -9.97 17.56 26.77
C ASN A 293 -10.09 16.37 25.83
N ILE A 294 -10.04 16.57 24.52
CA ILE A 294 -10.05 15.49 23.51
C ILE A 294 -8.88 14.54 23.75
N LEU A 295 -7.66 15.03 24.01
CA LEU A 295 -6.52 14.17 24.29
C LEU A 295 -6.78 13.24 25.47
N LYS A 296 -7.37 13.76 26.57
CA LYS A 296 -7.70 12.97 27.76
C LYS A 296 -8.83 11.98 27.47
N ASP A 297 -9.91 12.44 26.85
CA ASP A 297 -11.13 11.64 26.65
C ASP A 297 -10.87 10.51 25.63
N VAL A 298 -10.06 10.76 24.57
CA VAL A 298 -9.62 9.73 23.63
C VAL A 298 -8.74 8.69 24.33
N GLU A 299 -7.80 9.11 25.18
CA GLU A 299 -7.00 8.15 25.95
C GLU A 299 -7.85 7.23 26.83
N GLU A 300 -8.85 7.79 27.52
CA GLU A 300 -9.76 7.01 28.35
C GLU A 300 -10.57 6.00 27.51
N GLU A 301 -11.05 6.42 26.33
CA GLU A 301 -11.79 5.56 25.41
C GLU A 301 -10.89 4.47 24.78
N ILE A 302 -9.63 4.78 24.43
CA ILE A 302 -8.69 3.75 23.95
C ILE A 302 -8.57 2.61 24.96
N TYR A 303 -8.29 2.90 26.22
CA TYR A 303 -8.15 1.84 27.24
C TYR A 303 -9.45 1.10 27.50
N LYS A 304 -10.59 1.77 27.46
CA LYS A 304 -11.91 1.16 27.63
C LYS A 304 -12.22 0.18 26.50
N GLN A 305 -12.01 0.58 25.24
CA GLN A 305 -12.28 -0.25 24.06
C GLN A 305 -11.25 -1.39 23.92
N LEU A 306 -9.97 -1.14 24.23
CA LEU A 306 -8.93 -2.15 24.21
C LEU A 306 -9.21 -3.35 25.14
N GLU A 307 -9.91 -3.14 26.27
CA GLU A 307 -10.26 -4.21 27.22
C GLU A 307 -11.16 -5.30 26.61
N VAL A 308 -11.96 -4.95 25.61
CA VAL A 308 -12.92 -5.87 24.97
C VAL A 308 -12.48 -6.33 23.57
N LEU A 309 -11.34 -5.83 23.10
CA LEU A 309 -10.84 -6.15 21.75
C LEU A 309 -10.32 -7.60 21.70
N PRO A 310 -10.78 -8.44 20.74
CA PRO A 310 -10.30 -9.82 20.63
C PRO A 310 -8.78 -9.93 20.40
N ARG A 311 -8.17 -8.96 19.67
CA ARG A 311 -6.73 -8.87 19.39
C ARG A 311 -5.98 -7.95 20.35
N LYS A 312 -6.47 -7.80 21.58
CA LYS A 312 -5.94 -6.92 22.62
C LYS A 312 -4.41 -7.01 22.79
N GLU A 313 -3.84 -8.21 22.81
CA GLU A 313 -2.41 -8.40 23.04
C GLU A 313 -1.54 -7.79 21.91
N ILE A 314 -2.03 -7.80 20.69
CA ILE A 314 -1.35 -7.17 19.55
C ILE A 314 -1.51 -5.66 19.62
N ALA A 315 -2.75 -5.19 19.73
CA ALA A 315 -3.07 -3.77 19.80
C ALA A 315 -2.39 -3.07 20.97
N GLN A 316 -2.30 -3.72 22.15
CA GLN A 316 -1.62 -3.16 23.31
C GLN A 316 -0.14 -2.85 23.06
N VAL A 317 0.57 -3.71 22.32
CA VAL A 317 1.98 -3.46 21.99
C VAL A 317 2.10 -2.28 21.03
N ALA A 318 1.25 -2.20 20.03
CA ALA A 318 1.20 -1.08 19.09
C ALA A 318 0.87 0.24 19.82
N ILE A 319 -0.12 0.25 20.71
CA ILE A 319 -0.51 1.40 21.52
C ILE A 319 0.64 1.87 22.42
N ASN A 320 1.45 0.97 22.99
CA ASN A 320 2.61 1.34 23.80
C ASN A 320 3.72 2.06 22.99
N ASN A 321 3.77 1.84 21.67
CA ASN A 321 4.68 2.50 20.73
C ASN A 321 4.08 3.77 20.11
N SER A 322 2.84 4.08 20.43
CA SER A 322 2.04 5.15 19.85
C SER A 322 2.09 6.44 20.67
N LYS A 323 1.51 7.53 20.16
CA LYS A 323 1.68 8.86 20.76
C LYS A 323 0.38 9.66 20.77
N LEU A 324 0.20 10.42 21.84
CA LEU A 324 -0.85 11.44 21.99
C LEU A 324 -0.17 12.81 22.04
N ILE A 325 -0.37 13.65 21.04
CA ILE A 325 0.33 14.93 20.89
C ILE A 325 -0.69 16.06 20.99
N TYR A 326 -0.53 16.90 22.03
CA TYR A 326 -1.21 18.18 22.09
C TYR A 326 -0.37 19.23 21.38
N ILE A 327 -0.99 20.04 20.54
CA ILE A 327 -0.35 21.16 19.83
C ILE A 327 -1.29 22.36 19.81
N ASP A 328 -0.76 23.57 19.96
CA ASP A 328 -1.54 24.75 20.27
C ASP A 328 -2.14 25.47 19.04
N SER A 329 -1.86 24.98 17.82
CA SER A 329 -2.43 25.55 16.59
C SER A 329 -2.52 24.57 15.44
N ASP A 330 -3.52 24.73 14.57
CA ASP A 330 -3.73 23.94 13.35
C ASP A 330 -2.52 24.04 12.41
N GLU A 331 -1.89 25.22 12.28
CA GLU A 331 -0.72 25.42 11.44
C GLU A 331 0.47 24.57 11.87
N LYS A 332 0.76 24.51 13.18
CA LYS A 332 1.83 23.65 13.71
C LYS A 332 1.47 22.19 13.61
N ALA A 333 0.19 21.85 13.84
CA ALA A 333 -0.32 20.48 13.68
C ALA A 333 -0.10 20.00 12.25
N LEU A 334 -0.53 20.77 11.26
CA LEU A 334 -0.38 20.44 9.85
C LEU A 334 1.09 20.27 9.42
N LYS A 335 1.99 21.16 9.89
CA LYS A 335 3.44 21.00 9.64
C LYS A 335 4.00 19.70 10.21
N LEU A 336 3.57 19.31 11.42
CA LEU A 336 3.96 18.05 12.03
C LEU A 336 3.38 16.85 11.27
N ILE A 337 2.13 16.93 10.81
CA ILE A 337 1.45 15.90 10.00
C ILE A 337 2.18 15.72 8.68
N ASN A 338 2.49 16.79 7.95
CA ASN A 338 3.25 16.76 6.70
C ASN A 338 4.67 16.20 6.90
N GLU A 339 5.33 16.49 8.05
CA GLU A 339 6.62 15.89 8.37
C GLU A 339 6.53 14.40 8.66
N TYR A 340 5.48 13.96 9.36
CA TYR A 340 5.23 12.53 9.60
C TYR A 340 4.88 11.80 8.29
N ALA A 341 4.11 12.44 7.41
CA ALA A 341 3.65 11.86 6.14
C ALA A 341 2.97 10.50 6.36
N PRO A 342 1.79 10.47 7.00
CA PRO A 342 1.11 9.25 7.42
C PRO A 342 0.62 8.43 6.22
N GLU A 343 0.51 7.12 6.42
CA GLU A 343 -0.22 6.21 5.52
C GLU A 343 -1.70 6.60 5.45
N HIS A 344 -2.36 6.62 6.61
CA HIS A 344 -3.74 7.04 6.76
C HIS A 344 -3.79 8.33 7.58
N PHE A 345 -4.51 9.33 7.09
CA PHE A 345 -4.75 10.58 7.80
C PHE A 345 -6.24 10.81 7.96
N ILE A 346 -6.71 10.84 9.22
CA ILE A 346 -8.09 11.23 9.55
C ILE A 346 -8.07 12.66 10.08
N VAL A 347 -8.96 13.52 9.56
CA VAL A 347 -9.18 14.88 10.06
C VAL A 347 -10.58 15.03 10.60
N CYS A 348 -10.70 15.16 11.94
CA CYS A 348 -11.94 15.41 12.68
C CYS A 348 -11.91 16.84 13.25
N SER A 349 -12.24 17.83 12.42
CA SER A 349 -12.10 19.25 12.75
C SER A 349 -13.22 20.06 12.12
N LYS A 350 -13.65 21.13 12.80
CA LYS A 350 -14.50 22.16 12.20
C LYS A 350 -13.79 22.96 11.09
N ASN A 351 -12.45 22.90 11.06
CA ASN A 351 -11.59 23.60 10.10
C ASN A 351 -10.97 22.60 9.09
N GLU A 352 -11.74 21.58 8.68
CA GLU A 352 -11.26 20.51 7.80
C GLU A 352 -10.74 21.05 6.46
N ASP A 353 -11.38 22.05 5.88
CA ASP A 353 -10.96 22.67 4.61
C ASP A 353 -9.51 23.16 4.66
N TYR A 354 -9.09 23.75 5.78
CA TYR A 354 -7.71 24.21 5.96
C TYR A 354 -6.70 23.05 5.83
N PHE A 355 -7.03 21.89 6.40
CA PHE A 355 -6.18 20.70 6.29
C PHE A 355 -6.20 20.15 4.88
N LEU A 356 -7.36 20.10 4.21
CA LEU A 356 -7.49 19.57 2.84
C LEU A 356 -6.73 20.40 1.81
N GLU A 357 -6.75 21.73 1.96
CA GLU A 357 -6.05 22.63 1.05
C GLU A 357 -4.53 22.63 1.23
N ASN A 358 -4.03 22.27 2.43
CA ASN A 358 -2.63 22.42 2.79
C ASN A 358 -1.92 21.11 3.16
N ILE A 359 -2.60 19.95 3.08
CA ILE A 359 -1.95 18.65 3.24
C ILE A 359 -1.13 18.31 2.00
N GLU A 360 0.16 18.04 2.18
CA GLU A 360 1.09 17.71 1.10
C GLU A 360 1.44 16.21 1.08
N ASN A 361 1.47 15.59 2.26
CA ASN A 361 2.02 14.26 2.42
C ASN A 361 1.09 13.35 3.23
N ALA A 362 0.27 12.55 2.55
CA ALA A 362 -0.51 11.47 3.13
C ALA A 362 -0.77 10.38 2.08
N GLY A 363 -0.89 9.13 2.49
CA GLY A 363 -1.29 8.05 1.59
C GLY A 363 -2.76 8.12 1.23
N SER A 364 -3.64 8.33 2.21
CA SER A 364 -5.08 8.57 2.05
C SER A 364 -5.59 9.51 3.14
N VAL A 365 -6.58 10.34 2.81
CA VAL A 365 -7.18 11.32 3.74
C VAL A 365 -8.65 11.01 3.96
N PHE A 366 -9.08 10.96 5.23
CA PHE A 366 -10.43 10.66 5.70
C PHE A 366 -10.99 11.90 6.41
N ILE A 367 -12.21 12.32 6.05
CA ILE A 367 -12.72 13.64 6.42
C ILE A 367 -13.95 13.52 7.31
N GLY A 368 -13.87 14.11 8.50
CA GLY A 368 -14.97 14.22 9.44
C GLY A 368 -15.20 12.97 10.30
N ASN A 369 -16.07 13.11 11.30
CA ASN A 369 -16.34 12.10 12.32
C ASN A 369 -16.97 10.80 11.80
N PHE A 370 -17.56 10.80 10.60
CA PHE A 370 -18.27 9.64 10.03
C PHE A 370 -17.47 8.91 8.94
N THR A 371 -16.18 9.23 8.80
CA THR A 371 -15.30 8.64 7.79
C THR A 371 -14.19 7.82 8.46
N PRO A 372 -14.49 6.62 8.98
CA PRO A 372 -13.49 5.78 9.61
C PRO A 372 -12.49 5.24 8.58
N GLU A 373 -11.27 4.94 9.00
CA GLU A 373 -10.26 4.25 8.19
C GLU A 373 -10.81 2.97 7.53
N SER A 374 -11.58 2.19 8.30
CA SER A 374 -12.19 0.94 7.82
C SER A 374 -13.09 1.13 6.59
N ALA A 375 -13.65 2.32 6.36
CA ALA A 375 -14.39 2.60 5.13
C ALA A 375 -13.48 2.51 3.90
N GLY A 376 -12.29 3.10 3.96
CA GLY A 376 -11.27 3.03 2.92
C GLY A 376 -10.73 1.63 2.74
N ASP A 377 -10.54 0.91 3.83
CA ASP A 377 -10.01 -0.45 3.82
C ASP A 377 -10.92 -1.47 3.16
N TYR A 378 -12.24 -1.25 3.21
CA TYR A 378 -13.19 -2.27 2.76
C TYR A 378 -14.11 -1.82 1.61
N ALA A 379 -14.79 -0.67 1.73
CA ALA A 379 -15.98 -0.47 0.93
C ALA A 379 -16.19 0.91 0.31
N SER A 380 -15.46 1.96 0.70
CA SER A 380 -15.66 3.31 0.15
C SER A 380 -15.28 3.43 -1.34
N GLY A 381 -14.30 2.63 -1.78
CA GLY A 381 -13.86 2.60 -3.17
C GLY A 381 -12.43 3.04 -3.41
N THR A 382 -11.79 3.73 -2.46
CA THR A 382 -10.36 4.06 -2.50
C THR A 382 -9.50 2.80 -2.32
N ASN A 383 -8.18 2.93 -2.41
CA ASN A 383 -7.27 1.80 -2.27
C ASN A 383 -6.53 1.86 -0.95
N HIS A 384 -6.48 0.75 -0.22
CA HIS A 384 -5.79 0.65 1.05
C HIS A 384 -4.31 0.21 0.94
N THR A 385 -3.82 -0.09 -0.26
CA THR A 385 -2.40 -0.36 -0.45
C THR A 385 -1.68 0.97 -0.61
N LEU A 386 -1.21 1.49 0.51
CA LEU A 386 -0.71 2.84 0.67
C LEU A 386 0.77 2.85 1.04
N PRO A 387 1.50 3.95 0.76
CA PRO A 387 2.87 4.10 1.22
C PRO A 387 2.92 4.36 2.72
N THR A 388 3.71 3.56 3.44
CA THR A 388 3.99 3.68 4.87
C THR A 388 5.38 4.28 5.10
N ASN A 389 5.80 4.42 6.34
CA ASN A 389 7.16 4.83 6.72
C ASN A 389 7.61 6.16 6.11
N GLY A 390 6.66 7.11 5.94
CA GLY A 390 6.91 8.42 5.35
C GLY A 390 7.11 8.41 3.83
N TYR A 391 6.95 7.27 3.18
CA TYR A 391 7.06 7.18 1.72
C TYR A 391 5.95 7.91 0.98
N SER A 392 4.87 8.35 1.64
CA SER A 392 3.86 9.24 1.05
C SER A 392 4.42 10.60 0.61
N LYS A 393 5.64 10.97 1.04
CA LYS A 393 6.41 12.11 0.51
C LYS A 393 6.83 11.93 -0.96
N SER A 394 6.84 10.72 -1.49
CA SER A 394 7.37 10.41 -2.83
C SER A 394 6.62 9.33 -3.60
N TYR A 395 5.74 8.58 -2.95
CA TYR A 395 4.96 7.52 -3.56
C TYR A 395 3.47 7.75 -3.33
N SER A 396 2.68 7.47 -4.34
CA SER A 396 1.21 7.38 -4.23
C SER A 396 0.79 5.99 -3.76
N GLY A 397 -0.38 5.91 -3.15
CA GLY A 397 -1.10 4.65 -2.99
C GLY A 397 -1.38 3.97 -4.34
N VAL A 398 -1.68 2.67 -4.31
CA VAL A 398 -2.04 1.94 -5.52
C VAL A 398 -3.28 2.55 -6.15
N ASN A 399 -3.19 2.81 -7.43
CA ASN A 399 -4.23 3.40 -8.27
C ASN A 399 -4.19 2.77 -9.67
N LEU A 400 -5.04 3.23 -10.58
CA LEU A 400 -5.07 2.68 -11.94
C LEU A 400 -3.73 2.85 -12.67
N ASP A 401 -3.06 3.99 -12.49
CA ASP A 401 -1.78 4.27 -13.15
C ASP A 401 -0.65 3.36 -12.65
N SER A 402 -0.78 2.78 -11.46
CA SER A 402 0.19 1.80 -10.95
C SER A 402 0.31 0.56 -11.85
N PHE A 403 -0.74 0.23 -12.61
CA PHE A 403 -0.83 -0.90 -13.54
C PHE A 403 -0.60 -0.50 -15.01
N LEU A 404 -0.32 0.76 -15.26
CA LEU A 404 -0.11 1.32 -16.59
C LEU A 404 1.32 1.83 -16.75
N LYS A 405 1.76 1.93 -17.98
CA LYS A 405 2.97 2.65 -18.36
C LYS A 405 2.64 3.62 -19.47
N ALA A 406 3.11 4.84 -19.36
CA ALA A 406 2.98 5.86 -20.38
C ALA A 406 4.05 5.64 -21.46
N MET A 407 3.62 5.62 -22.71
CA MET A 407 4.49 5.50 -23.89
C MET A 407 4.32 6.73 -24.75
N THR A 408 5.43 7.39 -25.06
CA THR A 408 5.45 8.56 -25.94
C THR A 408 5.61 8.15 -27.39
N PHE A 409 4.96 8.89 -28.27
CA PHE A 409 5.02 8.73 -29.71
C PHE A 409 5.32 10.10 -30.33
N GLN A 410 6.05 10.08 -31.43
CA GLN A 410 6.39 11.28 -32.19
C GLN A 410 6.21 11.01 -33.68
N LYS A 411 5.62 11.96 -34.39
CA LYS A 411 5.53 11.96 -35.86
C LYS A 411 5.93 13.32 -36.37
N ILE A 412 6.95 13.34 -37.21
CA ILE A 412 7.49 14.56 -37.80
C ILE A 412 7.31 14.50 -39.30
N THR A 413 6.72 15.55 -39.88
CA THR A 413 6.57 15.71 -41.33
C THR A 413 7.84 16.32 -41.93
N GLN A 414 7.92 16.40 -43.28
CA GLN A 414 8.99 17.10 -43.97
C GLN A 414 9.07 18.58 -43.53
N LYS A 415 7.92 19.25 -43.42
CA LYS A 415 7.84 20.62 -42.89
C LYS A 415 8.32 20.70 -41.45
N GLY A 416 7.94 19.75 -40.62
CA GLY A 416 8.34 19.69 -39.21
C GLY A 416 9.84 19.54 -39.06
N ILE A 417 10.50 18.65 -39.82
CA ILE A 417 11.96 18.50 -39.74
C ILE A 417 12.71 19.74 -40.29
N GLN A 418 12.15 20.45 -41.26
CA GLN A 418 12.69 21.73 -41.71
C GLN A 418 12.63 22.78 -40.60
N ASN A 419 11.52 22.81 -39.82
CA ASN A 419 11.32 23.79 -38.75
C ASN A 419 12.27 23.59 -37.57
N ILE A 420 12.50 22.33 -37.13
CA ILE A 420 13.28 22.05 -35.90
C ILE A 420 14.69 21.51 -36.20
N GLY A 421 14.98 21.07 -37.42
CA GLY A 421 16.19 20.33 -37.73
C GLY A 421 17.46 21.10 -37.46
N LYS A 422 17.48 22.41 -37.77
CA LYS A 422 18.68 23.25 -37.52
C LYS A 422 19.00 23.36 -36.04
N ALA A 423 17.97 23.45 -35.17
CA ALA A 423 18.16 23.45 -33.71
C ALA A 423 18.78 22.11 -33.26
N ILE A 424 18.25 20.98 -33.76
CA ILE A 424 18.78 19.64 -33.41
C ILE A 424 20.24 19.51 -33.85
N GLU A 425 20.60 19.93 -35.07
CA GLU A 425 21.98 19.89 -35.54
C GLU A 425 22.92 20.66 -34.60
N LEU A 426 22.57 21.89 -34.22
CA LEU A 426 23.37 22.75 -33.36
C LEU A 426 23.52 22.16 -31.95
N MET A 427 22.46 21.63 -31.38
CA MET A 427 22.48 20.99 -30.04
C MET A 427 23.36 19.73 -30.07
N ALA A 428 23.17 18.85 -31.06
CA ALA A 428 23.93 17.63 -31.17
C ALA A 428 25.43 17.91 -31.42
N ASP A 429 25.74 18.96 -32.16
CA ASP A 429 27.11 19.42 -32.40
C ASP A 429 27.77 19.93 -31.11
N ALA A 430 27.05 20.73 -30.35
CA ALA A 430 27.52 21.27 -29.08
C ALA A 430 27.74 20.17 -28.00
N GLU A 431 26.96 19.08 -28.05
CA GLU A 431 27.16 17.90 -27.21
C GLU A 431 28.24 16.94 -27.74
N GLY A 432 28.82 17.20 -28.92
CA GLY A 432 29.79 16.32 -29.57
C GLY A 432 29.19 15.05 -30.19
N LEU A 433 27.89 14.98 -30.38
CA LEU A 433 27.15 13.81 -30.85
C LEU A 433 26.94 13.85 -32.38
N GLN A 434 28.01 13.66 -33.14
CA GLN A 434 28.00 13.81 -34.60
C GLN A 434 27.05 12.86 -35.32
N ALA A 435 26.84 11.65 -34.82
CA ALA A 435 25.87 10.71 -35.40
C ALA A 435 24.41 11.20 -35.26
N HIS A 436 24.07 11.83 -34.13
CA HIS A 436 22.77 12.47 -33.92
C HIS A 436 22.55 13.64 -34.87
N LYS A 437 23.54 14.52 -35.01
CA LYS A 437 23.55 15.61 -36.00
C LYS A 437 23.34 15.08 -37.43
N ASN A 438 24.12 14.07 -37.83
CA ASN A 438 24.07 13.50 -39.16
C ASN A 438 22.71 12.86 -39.48
N ALA A 439 22.03 12.25 -38.50
CA ALA A 439 20.72 11.70 -38.68
C ALA A 439 19.68 12.75 -39.13
N VAL A 440 19.85 14.00 -38.73
CA VAL A 440 18.99 15.13 -39.13
C VAL A 440 19.50 15.76 -40.42
N SER A 441 20.83 15.99 -40.55
CA SER A 441 21.44 16.60 -41.71
C SER A 441 21.13 15.85 -43.02
N LEU A 442 21.16 14.52 -43.01
CA LEU A 442 20.77 13.70 -44.16
C LEU A 442 19.33 13.96 -44.62
N ARG A 443 18.39 14.05 -43.70
CA ARG A 443 16.96 14.34 -43.99
C ARG A 443 16.76 15.74 -44.55
N LEU A 444 17.43 16.73 -43.95
CA LEU A 444 17.37 18.12 -44.44
C LEU A 444 18.00 18.28 -45.82
N ASN A 445 19.11 17.57 -46.11
CA ASN A 445 19.78 17.63 -47.41
C ASN A 445 18.93 16.97 -48.50
N THR A 446 18.23 15.88 -48.23
CA THR A 446 17.28 15.28 -49.20
C THR A 446 16.20 16.29 -49.61
N LEU A 447 15.64 17.02 -48.64
CA LEU A 447 14.61 18.02 -48.88
C LEU A 447 15.07 19.31 -49.60
N LYS A 448 16.38 19.53 -49.75
CA LYS A 448 16.94 20.65 -50.51
C LYS A 448 17.19 20.29 -52.00
N ASN A 449 17.26 18.98 -52.25
CA ASN A 449 17.55 18.45 -53.59
C ASN A 449 16.24 18.06 -54.36
N ASP A 450 15.12 18.04 -53.65
CA ASP A 450 13.77 17.92 -54.22
C ASP A 450 13.14 19.32 -54.43
#